data_6dda3499b32f3bfe9b21124b73f05ad2
#
_entry.id   6dda3499b32f3bfe9b21124b73f05ad2
#
_cell.length_a   1.000
_cell.length_b   1.000
_cell.length_c   1.000
_cell.angle_alpha   90.00
_cell.angle_beta   90.00
_cell.angle_gamma   90.00
#
_symmetry.space_group_name_H-M   'P 1'
#
loop_
_entity.id
_entity.type
_entity.pdbx_description
1 polymer ?
#
loop_
_entity_poly.entity_id
_entity_poly.type
_entity_poly.pdbx_seq_one_letter_code
_entity_poly.pdbx_strand_id
1 'polypeptide(L)'
;MKKLLLFLFAYITLVGCESKTDSSCGQAFIGGEIVNPVNDFLVLYDDTSPIDTLYLDQENRFSYHIETLSPGLHSFIHGGEYHVIILEPNDSIMLRLNTLDFDESLVFTGRGSKKNNYLINLYNTLDAEDKIVYEVSKYEPVKFLTVIDSLQTEKIEDLNRFKVKYESSALFNKVALASINYSYSTHKELYPFRYFGRHEIKNRTGLPSNFYDYRADIDYNDDVLKDFYPYYNFLFPHFNNLALDRYFELTKDSVFDRNSIVYNMNKLDLMNEMVKNDDIKNNLLKYATRNFLSYNNSDADCDAMYESYQSKSTNAEHSEYITSLYNTIKKLRPGNKFPDIEVTNYKNEVTNIDAMFNKPTVIYFWSHAIKEIGRASCRERV
;
A
#
# COMPACT_ATOMS: atom_id res chain seq x y z
N MET A 1 40.73 52.22 31.05
CA MET A 1 40.77 50.77 31.05
C MET A 1 39.46 50.08 31.51
N LYS A 2 38.66 50.66 32.42
CA LYS A 2 37.38 50.03 32.84
C LYS A 2 36.23 50.04 31.77
N LYS A 3 36.25 50.92 30.83
CA LYS A 3 35.21 50.98 29.74
C LYS A 3 35.49 50.00 28.59
N LEU A 4 36.71 49.51 28.39
CA LEU A 4 37.09 48.55 27.36
C LEU A 4 36.72 47.11 27.75
N LEU A 5 36.68 46.82 29.05
CA LEU A 5 36.27 45.47 29.57
C LEU A 5 34.75 45.25 29.47
N LEU A 6 33.96 46.29 29.51
CA LEU A 6 32.47 46.15 29.38
C LEU A 6 32.03 45.86 27.95
N PHE A 7 32.79 46.28 26.95
CA PHE A 7 32.52 45.97 25.53
C PHE A 7 32.92 44.53 25.15
N LEU A 8 33.93 43.96 25.83
CA LEU A 8 34.39 42.59 25.57
C LEU A 8 33.40 41.55 26.16
N PHE A 9 32.67 41.90 27.24
CA PHE A 9 31.67 41.01 27.87
C PHE A 9 30.32 40.98 27.12
N ALA A 10 30.00 42.03 26.36
CA ALA A 10 28.78 42.09 25.54
C ALA A 10 28.91 41.32 24.23
N TYR A 11 30.14 40.92 23.80
CA TYR A 11 30.34 40.17 22.55
C TYR A 11 30.28 38.66 22.73
N ILE A 12 30.34 38.15 23.98
CA ILE A 12 30.33 36.70 24.28
C ILE A 12 28.91 36.13 24.37
N THR A 13 27.89 36.96 24.45
CA THR A 13 26.50 36.51 24.59
C THR A 13 25.73 36.33 23.25
N LEU A 14 26.42 36.48 22.11
CA LEU A 14 25.84 36.30 20.77
C LEU A 14 26.30 35.03 20.02
N VAL A 15 26.92 34.11 20.74
CA VAL A 15 27.04 32.73 20.24
C VAL A 15 25.67 32.09 20.44
N GLY A 16 24.77 32.36 19.52
CA GLY A 16 23.49 31.68 19.45
C GLY A 16 23.78 30.17 19.34
N CYS A 17 23.15 29.39 20.18
CA CYS A 17 22.98 27.97 19.95
C CYS A 17 22.39 27.80 18.54
N GLU A 18 23.19 27.36 17.57
CA GLU A 18 22.66 26.60 16.48
C GLU A 18 22.00 25.39 17.13
N SER A 19 20.68 25.43 17.26
CA SER A 19 19.89 24.24 17.50
C SER A 19 20.16 23.33 16.29
N LYS A 20 21.04 22.35 16.46
CA LYS A 20 20.91 21.14 15.68
C LYS A 20 19.46 20.74 15.84
N THR A 21 18.74 20.68 14.76
CA THR A 21 17.50 19.94 14.67
C THR A 21 17.84 18.47 14.88
N ASP A 22 18.08 18.09 16.13
CA ASP A 22 17.88 16.71 16.52
C ASP A 22 16.43 16.40 16.14
N SER A 23 16.21 15.33 15.39
CA SER A 23 14.95 14.66 15.28
C SER A 23 14.52 14.27 16.69
N SER A 24 13.94 15.24 17.43
CA SER A 24 13.55 15.02 18.81
C SER A 24 12.40 14.03 18.81
N CYS A 25 12.63 12.84 19.29
CA CYS A 25 11.58 11.95 19.78
C CYS A 25 10.67 12.81 20.66
N GLY A 26 9.47 13.07 20.17
CA GLY A 26 8.45 13.85 20.88
C GLY A 26 7.49 12.92 21.59
N GLN A 27 6.58 13.51 22.36
CA GLN A 27 5.44 12.79 22.94
C GLN A 27 4.20 13.07 22.15
N ALA A 28 3.27 12.13 22.12
CA ALA A 28 1.93 12.32 21.57
C ALA A 28 0.89 11.58 22.41
N PHE A 29 -0.35 11.99 22.26
CA PHE A 29 -1.48 11.32 22.88
C PHE A 29 -2.49 10.91 21.82
N ILE A 30 -2.96 9.67 21.89
CA ILE A 30 -4.07 9.18 21.09
C ILE A 30 -5.11 8.52 22.00
N GLY A 31 -6.38 8.81 21.75
CA GLY A 31 -7.51 8.20 22.44
C GLY A 31 -8.75 8.23 21.59
N GLY A 32 -9.85 7.69 22.11
CA GLY A 32 -11.10 7.73 21.35
C GLY A 32 -12.16 6.80 21.85
N GLU A 33 -13.22 6.72 21.06
CA GLU A 33 -14.39 5.86 21.26
C GLU A 33 -14.65 5.05 19.99
N ILE A 34 -14.84 3.74 20.14
CA ILE A 34 -15.25 2.85 19.05
C ILE A 34 -16.70 2.43 19.28
N VAL A 35 -17.58 2.91 18.42
CA VAL A 35 -19.00 2.55 18.45
C VAL A 35 -19.20 1.21 17.76
N ASN A 36 -19.96 0.30 18.38
CA ASN A 36 -20.17 -1.08 17.91
C ASN A 36 -18.87 -1.87 17.71
N PRO A 37 -17.95 -1.92 18.71
CA PRO A 37 -16.65 -2.56 18.53
C PRO A 37 -16.79 -4.03 18.17
N VAL A 38 -15.90 -4.51 17.27
CA VAL A 38 -15.84 -5.93 16.86
C VAL A 38 -15.13 -6.78 17.92
N ASN A 39 -14.15 -6.20 18.60
CA ASN A 39 -13.37 -6.75 19.72
C ASN A 39 -13.10 -5.66 20.76
N ASP A 40 -12.57 -6.04 21.90
CA ASP A 40 -12.30 -5.17 23.05
C ASP A 40 -10.94 -4.47 23.01
N PHE A 41 -10.27 -4.44 21.84
CA PHE A 41 -8.98 -3.80 21.65
C PHE A 41 -8.80 -3.24 20.24
N LEU A 42 -7.85 -2.34 20.10
CA LEU A 42 -7.21 -1.95 18.84
C LEU A 42 -5.69 -2.09 18.97
N VAL A 43 -5.00 -2.28 17.87
CA VAL A 43 -3.53 -2.35 17.85
C VAL A 43 -3.00 -1.12 17.12
N LEU A 44 -2.09 -0.39 17.76
CA LEU A 44 -1.38 0.75 17.19
C LEU A 44 -0.04 0.30 16.64
N TYR A 45 0.31 0.75 15.44
CA TYR A 45 1.55 0.40 14.75
C TYR A 45 2.38 1.65 14.41
N ASP A 46 3.70 1.49 14.49
CA ASP A 46 4.69 2.34 13.83
C ASP A 46 5.28 1.52 12.69
N ASP A 47 5.13 1.97 11.46
CA ASP A 47 5.35 1.16 10.26
C ASP A 47 4.62 -0.21 10.34
N THR A 48 5.35 -1.30 10.23
CA THR A 48 4.82 -2.67 10.36
C THR A 48 4.96 -3.24 11.78
N SER A 49 5.55 -2.49 12.71
CA SER A 49 5.82 -2.95 14.07
C SER A 49 4.70 -2.51 15.02
N PRO A 50 4.09 -3.43 15.78
CA PRO A 50 3.10 -3.03 16.76
C PRO A 50 3.77 -2.21 17.89
N ILE A 51 3.21 -1.03 18.16
CA ILE A 51 3.61 -0.21 19.31
C ILE A 51 2.98 -0.79 20.58
N ASP A 52 1.64 -0.96 20.56
CA ASP A 52 0.90 -1.48 21.69
C ASP A 52 -0.49 -1.98 21.30
N THR A 53 -1.08 -2.80 22.18
CA THR A 53 -2.47 -3.23 22.11
C THR A 53 -3.29 -2.45 23.13
N LEU A 54 -4.17 -1.58 22.65
CA LEU A 54 -4.95 -0.65 23.45
C LEU A 54 -6.32 -1.25 23.72
N TYR A 55 -6.61 -1.59 24.98
CA TYR A 55 -7.88 -2.17 25.39
C TYR A 55 -8.95 -1.11 25.59
N LEU A 56 -10.18 -1.45 25.19
CA LEU A 56 -11.35 -0.62 25.38
C LEU A 56 -11.89 -0.76 26.81
N ASP A 57 -12.32 0.34 27.42
CA ASP A 57 -13.03 0.34 28.67
C ASP A 57 -14.53 -0.05 28.51
N GLN A 58 -15.31 0.05 29.61
CA GLN A 58 -16.72 -0.31 29.59
C GLN A 58 -17.60 0.60 28.71
N GLU A 59 -17.09 1.80 28.41
CA GLU A 59 -17.72 2.79 27.51
C GLU A 59 -17.15 2.71 26.09
N ASN A 60 -16.40 1.63 25.75
CA ASN A 60 -15.72 1.41 24.47
C ASN A 60 -14.70 2.53 24.12
N ARG A 61 -14.02 3.06 25.12
CA ARG A 61 -13.03 4.11 24.99
C ARG A 61 -11.65 3.58 25.28
N PHE A 62 -10.65 4.20 24.69
CA PHE A 62 -9.24 3.95 24.96
C PHE A 62 -8.48 5.28 25.09
N SER A 63 -7.32 5.20 25.71
CA SER A 63 -6.35 6.31 25.75
C SER A 63 -4.95 5.78 25.87
N TYR A 64 -4.03 6.39 25.16
CA TYR A 64 -2.63 5.97 25.15
C TYR A 64 -1.70 7.18 25.03
N HIS A 65 -0.65 7.19 25.84
CA HIS A 65 0.38 8.21 25.82
C HIS A 65 1.63 7.62 25.19
N ILE A 66 2.06 8.17 24.06
CA ILE A 66 3.29 7.75 23.36
C ILE A 66 4.42 8.59 23.94
N GLU A 67 5.27 7.97 24.77
CA GLU A 67 6.39 8.62 25.44
C GLU A 67 7.52 8.98 24.46
N THR A 68 7.73 8.15 23.45
CA THR A 68 8.78 8.31 22.44
C THR A 68 8.17 8.10 21.08
N LEU A 69 7.81 9.19 20.39
CA LEU A 69 7.20 9.19 19.08
C LEU A 69 8.24 9.41 17.98
N SER A 70 8.34 8.52 17.03
CA SER A 70 8.89 8.80 15.70
C SER A 70 7.85 9.57 14.88
N PRO A 71 8.10 10.82 14.47
CA PRO A 71 7.14 11.53 13.62
C PRO A 71 6.98 10.83 12.27
N GLY A 72 5.76 10.43 11.91
CA GLY A 72 5.55 9.65 10.71
C GLY A 72 4.13 9.22 10.45
N LEU A 73 4.03 8.28 9.50
CA LEU A 73 2.83 7.51 9.26
C LEU A 73 2.75 6.42 10.32
N HIS A 74 1.63 6.38 11.00
CA HIS A 74 1.27 5.31 11.92
C HIS A 74 -0.01 4.67 11.43
N SER A 75 -0.38 3.55 12.00
CA SER A 75 -1.66 2.94 11.69
C SER A 75 -2.28 2.32 12.92
N PHE A 76 -3.59 2.15 12.89
CA PHE A 76 -4.29 1.33 13.87
C PHE A 76 -5.18 0.30 13.17
N ILE A 77 -5.36 -0.84 13.84
CA ILE A 77 -6.21 -1.93 13.35
C ILE A 77 -7.25 -2.22 14.43
N HIS A 78 -8.53 -2.26 14.02
CA HIS A 78 -9.63 -2.72 14.85
C HIS A 78 -10.59 -3.58 14.02
N GLY A 79 -10.93 -4.77 14.53
CA GLY A 79 -11.86 -5.67 13.84
C GLY A 79 -11.40 -6.18 12.47
N GLY A 80 -10.12 -6.06 12.16
CA GLY A 80 -9.53 -6.42 10.86
C GLY A 80 -9.46 -5.25 9.87
N GLU A 81 -10.05 -4.10 10.19
CA GLU A 81 -9.95 -2.88 9.40
C GLU A 81 -8.71 -2.08 9.79
N TYR A 82 -8.03 -1.55 8.79
CA TYR A 82 -6.76 -0.84 8.90
C TYR A 82 -6.92 0.63 8.53
N HIS A 83 -6.36 1.52 9.35
CA HIS A 83 -6.40 2.95 9.09
C HIS A 83 -5.07 3.65 9.35
N VAL A 84 -4.66 4.53 8.43
CA VAL A 84 -3.43 5.33 8.53
C VAL A 84 -3.70 6.65 9.23
N ILE A 85 -2.79 7.05 10.12
CA ILE A 85 -2.82 8.31 10.86
C ILE A 85 -1.43 8.96 10.84
N ILE A 86 -1.36 10.27 10.63
CA ILE A 86 -0.12 11.03 10.82
C ILE A 86 -0.03 11.46 12.28
N LEU A 87 1.04 11.03 12.95
CA LEU A 87 1.38 11.49 14.30
C LEU A 87 2.67 12.31 14.27
N GLU A 88 2.64 13.45 14.94
CA GLU A 88 3.77 14.37 15.08
C GLU A 88 3.92 14.79 16.54
N PRO A 89 5.11 15.28 16.95
CA PRO A 89 5.34 15.72 18.34
C PRO A 89 4.30 16.70 18.84
N ASN A 90 3.82 16.46 20.05
CA ASN A 90 2.78 17.20 20.72
C ASN A 90 1.37 17.04 20.13
N ASP A 91 1.12 16.11 19.23
CA ASP A 91 -0.25 15.79 18.87
C ASP A 91 -1.03 15.25 20.08
N SER A 92 -2.30 15.64 20.16
CA SER A 92 -3.24 15.14 21.16
C SER A 92 -4.56 14.90 20.46
N ILE A 93 -4.73 13.68 19.97
CA ILE A 93 -5.77 13.32 19.03
C ILE A 93 -6.78 12.40 19.71
N MET A 94 -8.05 12.74 19.59
CA MET A 94 -9.16 11.85 19.92
C MET A 94 -9.89 11.45 18.65
N LEU A 95 -10.13 10.16 18.48
CA LEU A 95 -10.92 9.65 17.36
C LEU A 95 -12.29 9.13 17.83
N ARG A 96 -13.26 9.18 16.93
CA ARG A 96 -14.52 8.48 17.05
C ARG A 96 -14.79 7.71 15.77
N LEU A 97 -15.09 6.43 15.92
CA LEU A 97 -15.26 5.48 14.85
C LEU A 97 -16.51 4.63 15.11
N ASN A 98 -17.32 4.37 14.06
CA ASN A 98 -18.37 3.38 14.09
C ASN A 98 -18.02 2.25 13.12
N THR A 99 -17.87 1.01 13.62
CA THR A 99 -17.46 -0.12 12.80
C THR A 99 -18.46 -0.57 11.72
N LEU A 100 -19.69 -0.06 11.76
CA LEU A 100 -20.70 -0.34 10.73
C LEU A 100 -20.49 0.52 9.47
N ASP A 101 -19.86 1.70 9.61
CA ASP A 101 -19.54 2.64 8.52
C ASP A 101 -18.14 3.18 8.76
N PHE A 102 -17.13 2.29 8.68
CA PHE A 102 -15.79 2.53 9.22
C PHE A 102 -15.17 3.83 8.71
N ASP A 103 -14.89 3.94 7.41
CA ASP A 103 -14.17 5.09 6.84
C ASP A 103 -15.02 6.38 6.84
N GLU A 104 -16.32 6.26 6.59
CA GLU A 104 -17.23 7.40 6.54
C GLU A 104 -17.52 7.99 7.93
N SER A 105 -17.39 7.18 8.98
CA SER A 105 -17.68 7.60 10.36
C SER A 105 -16.46 8.08 11.13
N LEU A 106 -15.24 7.82 10.63
CA LEU A 106 -14.01 8.15 11.32
C LEU A 106 -13.76 9.65 11.37
N VAL A 107 -13.73 10.20 12.56
CA VAL A 107 -13.50 11.64 12.80
C VAL A 107 -12.47 11.82 13.90
N PHE A 108 -11.56 12.75 13.68
CA PHE A 108 -10.53 13.14 14.63
C PHE A 108 -10.83 14.52 15.26
N THR A 109 -10.55 14.68 16.56
CA THR A 109 -10.62 15.94 17.29
C THR A 109 -9.33 16.18 18.07
N GLY A 110 -9.11 17.40 18.56
CA GLY A 110 -7.90 17.78 19.29
C GLY A 110 -6.79 18.31 18.39
N ARG A 111 -5.61 18.52 18.99
CA ARG A 111 -4.42 19.03 18.28
C ARG A 111 -3.86 17.93 17.36
N GLY A 112 -3.61 18.26 16.08
CA GLY A 112 -3.22 17.30 15.05
C GLY A 112 -4.39 16.71 14.24
N SER A 113 -5.64 16.92 14.68
CA SER A 113 -6.82 16.33 14.05
C SER A 113 -7.09 16.82 12.62
N LYS A 114 -6.78 18.09 12.32
CA LYS A 114 -7.13 18.69 11.03
C LYS A 114 -6.45 18.00 9.86
N LYS A 115 -5.16 17.64 9.99
CA LYS A 115 -4.39 16.92 8.97
C LYS A 115 -4.97 15.53 8.73
N ASN A 116 -5.35 14.81 9.79
CA ASN A 116 -5.91 13.48 9.67
C ASN A 116 -7.35 13.50 9.11
N ASN A 117 -8.18 14.44 9.52
CA ASN A 117 -9.50 14.64 8.91
C ASN A 117 -9.41 15.03 7.43
N TYR A 118 -8.41 15.80 7.03
CA TYR A 118 -8.17 16.10 5.62
C TYR A 118 -7.86 14.82 4.82
N LEU A 119 -6.97 13.95 5.33
CA LEU A 119 -6.60 12.71 4.66
C LEU A 119 -7.78 11.75 4.54
N ILE A 120 -8.59 11.58 5.60
CA ILE A 120 -9.82 10.76 5.53
C ILE A 120 -10.76 11.26 4.45
N ASN A 121 -11.06 12.56 4.46
CA ASN A 121 -11.93 13.14 3.44
C ASN A 121 -11.37 13.00 2.04
N LEU A 122 -10.04 13.11 1.88
CA LEU A 122 -9.37 12.87 0.60
C LEU A 122 -9.54 11.42 0.15
N TYR A 123 -9.29 10.44 1.03
CA TYR A 123 -9.43 9.01 0.71
C TYR A 123 -10.87 8.66 0.33
N ASN A 124 -11.86 9.09 1.12
CA ASN A 124 -13.26 8.87 0.81
C ASN A 124 -13.68 9.50 -0.55
N THR A 125 -13.10 10.66 -0.87
CA THR A 125 -13.35 11.32 -2.16
C THR A 125 -12.72 10.54 -3.31
N LEU A 126 -11.47 10.09 -3.17
CA LEU A 126 -10.77 9.30 -4.19
C LEU A 126 -11.47 7.96 -4.44
N ASP A 127 -11.91 7.27 -3.38
CA ASP A 127 -12.67 6.03 -3.49
C ASP A 127 -14.01 6.23 -4.23
N ALA A 128 -14.74 7.29 -3.89
CA ALA A 128 -15.98 7.63 -4.59
C ALA A 128 -15.75 7.95 -6.09
N GLU A 129 -14.59 8.49 -6.43
CA GLU A 129 -14.21 8.80 -7.81
C GLU A 129 -13.78 7.56 -8.62
N ASP A 130 -13.40 6.45 -7.99
CA ASP A 130 -12.94 5.25 -8.69
C ASP A 130 -13.94 4.73 -9.74
N LYS A 131 -15.23 4.82 -9.46
CA LYS A 131 -16.28 4.45 -10.41
C LYS A 131 -16.28 5.36 -11.64
N ILE A 132 -16.08 6.66 -11.44
CA ILE A 132 -16.00 7.66 -12.52
C ILE A 132 -14.77 7.37 -13.36
N VAL A 133 -13.63 7.19 -12.74
CA VAL A 133 -12.35 6.90 -13.41
C VAL A 133 -12.41 5.59 -14.19
N TYR A 134 -13.06 4.55 -13.64
CA TYR A 134 -13.28 3.31 -14.37
C TYR A 134 -14.07 3.52 -15.67
N GLU A 135 -15.16 4.29 -15.65
CA GLU A 135 -15.92 4.61 -16.85
C GLU A 135 -15.10 5.47 -17.84
N VAL A 136 -14.36 6.44 -17.34
CA VAL A 136 -13.49 7.31 -18.13
C VAL A 136 -12.32 6.52 -18.77
N SER A 137 -11.89 5.43 -18.17
CA SER A 137 -10.85 4.56 -18.73
C SER A 137 -11.24 3.88 -20.07
N LYS A 138 -12.49 3.96 -20.46
CA LYS A 138 -13.01 3.50 -21.75
C LYS A 138 -12.92 4.57 -22.86
N TYR A 139 -12.59 5.81 -22.52
CA TYR A 139 -12.50 6.92 -23.45
C TYR A 139 -11.17 6.91 -24.19
N GLU A 140 -11.11 7.60 -25.34
CA GLU A 140 -9.88 7.83 -26.08
C GLU A 140 -8.81 8.51 -25.21
N PRO A 141 -7.51 8.28 -25.48
CA PRO A 141 -6.42 8.70 -24.61
C PRO A 141 -6.41 10.18 -24.24
N VAL A 142 -6.67 11.07 -25.21
CA VAL A 142 -6.71 12.52 -24.97
C VAL A 142 -7.84 12.90 -24.02
N LYS A 143 -9.03 12.33 -24.22
CA LYS A 143 -10.20 12.59 -23.37
C LYS A 143 -10.00 12.02 -21.98
N PHE A 144 -9.46 10.80 -21.87
CA PHE A 144 -9.09 10.20 -20.60
C PHE A 144 -8.14 11.10 -19.83
N LEU A 145 -7.01 11.50 -20.44
CA LEU A 145 -6.00 12.34 -19.81
C LEU A 145 -6.59 13.66 -19.33
N THR A 146 -7.41 14.32 -20.17
CA THR A 146 -8.06 15.60 -19.81
C THR A 146 -8.90 15.47 -18.55
N VAL A 147 -9.69 14.40 -18.41
CA VAL A 147 -10.54 14.21 -17.23
C VAL A 147 -9.68 13.90 -15.99
N ILE A 148 -8.69 13.01 -16.11
CA ILE A 148 -7.80 12.66 -14.99
C ILE A 148 -7.02 13.89 -14.50
N ASP A 149 -6.48 14.67 -15.40
CA ASP A 149 -5.73 15.90 -15.05
C ASP A 149 -6.65 16.94 -14.39
N SER A 150 -7.90 17.05 -14.83
CA SER A 150 -8.88 17.95 -14.21
C SER A 150 -9.20 17.54 -12.77
N LEU A 151 -9.46 16.26 -12.53
CA LEU A 151 -9.73 15.73 -11.19
C LEU A 151 -8.51 15.90 -10.27
N GLN A 152 -7.31 15.58 -10.77
CA GLN A 152 -6.07 15.78 -10.02
C GLN A 152 -5.85 17.25 -9.65
N THR A 153 -6.06 18.18 -10.60
CA THR A 153 -5.91 19.61 -10.38
C THR A 153 -6.87 20.10 -9.30
N GLU A 154 -8.12 19.67 -9.32
CA GLU A 154 -9.12 20.01 -8.29
C GLU A 154 -8.65 19.61 -6.88
N LYS A 155 -8.07 18.42 -6.71
CA LYS A 155 -7.55 17.96 -5.41
C LYS A 155 -6.32 18.74 -4.97
N ILE A 156 -5.43 19.10 -5.91
CA ILE A 156 -4.26 19.95 -5.62
C ILE A 156 -4.71 21.35 -5.17
N GLU A 157 -5.71 21.92 -5.84
CA GLU A 157 -6.26 23.20 -5.44
C GLU A 157 -6.92 23.15 -4.05
N ASP A 158 -7.62 22.05 -3.75
CA ASP A 158 -8.20 21.83 -2.41
C ASP A 158 -7.12 21.73 -1.34
N LEU A 159 -6.06 20.97 -1.58
CA LEU A 159 -4.90 20.94 -0.68
C LEU A 159 -4.27 22.32 -0.50
N ASN A 160 -4.17 23.11 -1.56
CA ASN A 160 -3.63 24.47 -1.44
C ASN A 160 -4.57 25.38 -0.63
N ARG A 161 -5.90 25.26 -0.76
CA ARG A 161 -6.86 25.97 0.11
C ARG A 161 -6.69 25.56 1.58
N PHE A 162 -6.50 24.27 1.84
CA PHE A 162 -6.22 23.79 3.19
C PHE A 162 -4.95 24.40 3.78
N LYS A 163 -3.84 24.42 3.02
CA LYS A 163 -2.56 25.01 3.44
C LYS A 163 -2.64 26.51 3.74
N VAL A 164 -3.46 27.24 3.00
CA VAL A 164 -3.69 28.67 3.26
C VAL A 164 -4.48 28.88 4.54
N LYS A 165 -5.44 28.00 4.81
CA LYS A 165 -6.35 28.11 5.97
C LYS A 165 -5.75 27.63 7.29
N TYR A 166 -4.87 26.62 7.21
CA TYR A 166 -4.30 25.96 8.37
C TYR A 166 -2.79 25.84 8.25
N GLU A 167 -2.09 26.06 9.34
CA GLU A 167 -0.68 25.70 9.42
C GLU A 167 -0.52 24.19 9.20
N SER A 168 0.35 23.80 8.29
CA SER A 168 0.55 22.41 7.91
C SER A 168 2.03 22.04 7.93
N SER A 169 2.34 20.84 8.44
CA SER A 169 3.71 20.33 8.49
C SER A 169 4.22 19.90 7.12
N ALA A 170 5.54 19.81 6.97
CA ALA A 170 6.18 19.29 5.77
C ALA A 170 5.78 17.82 5.53
N LEU A 171 5.68 17.02 6.60
CA LEU A 171 5.25 15.62 6.54
C LEU A 171 3.83 15.49 5.99
N PHE A 172 2.86 16.20 6.58
CA PHE A 172 1.49 16.19 6.06
C PHE A 172 1.41 16.63 4.61
N ASN A 173 2.10 17.71 4.25
CA ASN A 173 2.11 18.21 2.87
C ASN A 173 2.64 17.17 1.89
N LYS A 174 3.69 16.44 2.27
CA LYS A 174 4.29 15.37 1.46
C LYS A 174 3.29 14.21 1.30
N VAL A 175 2.71 13.72 2.39
CA VAL A 175 1.78 12.59 2.36
C VAL A 175 0.50 12.94 1.59
N ALA A 176 -0.09 14.11 1.82
CA ALA A 176 -1.29 14.54 1.10
C ALA A 176 -1.05 14.70 -0.41
N LEU A 177 0.09 15.29 -0.79
CA LEU A 177 0.45 15.44 -2.20
C LEU A 177 0.75 14.07 -2.85
N ALA A 178 1.43 13.17 -2.14
CA ALA A 178 1.69 11.81 -2.58
C ALA A 178 0.36 11.03 -2.76
N SER A 179 -0.60 11.17 -1.83
CA SER A 179 -1.92 10.56 -1.95
C SER A 179 -2.63 10.98 -3.24
N ILE A 180 -2.61 12.28 -3.55
CA ILE A 180 -3.24 12.81 -4.77
C ILE A 180 -2.49 12.30 -6.00
N ASN A 181 -1.19 12.57 -6.08
CA ASN A 181 -0.42 12.29 -7.29
C ASN A 181 -0.38 10.81 -7.62
N TYR A 182 -0.11 9.94 -6.64
CA TYR A 182 -0.01 8.50 -6.90
C TYR A 182 -1.37 7.86 -7.19
N SER A 183 -2.47 8.35 -6.62
CA SER A 183 -3.80 7.85 -6.98
C SER A 183 -4.11 8.09 -8.47
N TYR A 184 -3.96 9.32 -8.95
CA TYR A 184 -4.22 9.61 -10.36
C TYR A 184 -3.18 9.03 -11.32
N SER A 185 -1.91 8.97 -10.91
CA SER A 185 -0.86 8.31 -11.70
C SER A 185 -1.08 6.80 -11.81
N THR A 186 -1.63 6.16 -10.77
CA THR A 186 -2.06 4.74 -10.83
C THR A 186 -3.04 4.51 -11.98
N HIS A 187 -4.03 5.38 -12.13
CA HIS A 187 -5.01 5.27 -13.21
C HIS A 187 -4.37 5.47 -14.59
N LYS A 188 -3.41 6.38 -14.72
CA LYS A 188 -2.63 6.57 -15.96
C LYS A 188 -1.80 5.32 -16.28
N GLU A 189 -1.17 4.69 -15.29
CA GLU A 189 -0.41 3.44 -15.51
C GLU A 189 -1.31 2.26 -15.89
N LEU A 190 -2.51 2.16 -15.33
CA LEU A 190 -3.46 1.10 -15.65
C LEU A 190 -4.18 1.30 -16.98
N TYR A 191 -4.29 2.55 -17.46
CA TYR A 191 -5.06 2.89 -18.65
C TYR A 191 -4.66 2.09 -19.90
N PRO A 192 -3.38 1.95 -20.26
CA PRO A 192 -3.00 1.19 -21.46
C PRO A 192 -3.49 -0.26 -21.44
N PHE A 193 -3.43 -0.91 -20.29
CA PHE A 193 -3.87 -2.30 -20.13
C PHE A 193 -5.40 -2.45 -20.20
N ARG A 194 -6.14 -1.41 -19.82
CA ARG A 194 -7.61 -1.40 -19.86
C ARG A 194 -8.14 -1.04 -21.24
N TYR A 195 -7.52 -0.07 -21.90
CA TYR A 195 -8.00 0.50 -23.15
C TYR A 195 -7.56 -0.28 -24.39
N PHE A 196 -6.26 -0.57 -24.54
CA PHE A 196 -5.73 -1.18 -25.77
C PHE A 196 -5.87 -2.70 -25.83
N GLY A 197 -6.01 -3.38 -24.68
CA GLY A 197 -6.04 -4.83 -24.64
C GLY A 197 -4.75 -5.49 -25.17
N ARG A 198 -4.74 -6.83 -25.26
CA ARG A 198 -3.54 -7.63 -25.53
C ARG A 198 -2.90 -7.43 -26.92
N HIS A 199 -3.70 -7.08 -27.92
CA HIS A 199 -3.26 -7.01 -29.32
C HIS A 199 -2.74 -5.63 -29.70
N GLU A 200 -3.29 -4.58 -29.13
CA GLU A 200 -2.99 -3.20 -29.52
C GLU A 200 -2.04 -2.49 -28.55
N ILE A 201 -1.86 -3.04 -27.35
CA ILE A 201 -1.05 -2.42 -26.29
C ILE A 201 0.42 -2.19 -26.70
N LYS A 202 0.95 -2.96 -27.65
CA LYS A 202 2.30 -2.78 -28.19
C LYS A 202 2.47 -1.39 -28.81
N ASN A 203 1.52 -0.98 -29.63
CA ASN A 203 1.62 0.27 -30.38
C ASN A 203 1.10 1.47 -29.58
N ARG A 204 0.11 1.27 -28.70
CA ARG A 204 -0.51 2.32 -27.87
C ARG A 204 -0.82 3.59 -28.64
N THR A 205 -1.38 3.40 -29.86
CA THR A 205 -1.64 4.49 -30.80
C THR A 205 -2.58 5.53 -30.20
N GLY A 206 -2.21 6.80 -30.31
CA GLY A 206 -3.02 7.91 -29.82
C GLY A 206 -2.75 8.33 -28.38
N LEU A 207 -1.80 7.72 -27.65
CA LEU A 207 -1.35 8.29 -26.39
C LEU A 207 -0.69 9.66 -26.65
N PRO A 208 -1.11 10.73 -25.93
CA PRO A 208 -0.43 12.01 -25.99
C PRO A 208 1.05 11.90 -25.61
N SER A 209 1.91 12.74 -26.19
CA SER A 209 3.35 12.71 -25.89
C SER A 209 3.67 13.00 -24.42
N ASN A 210 2.83 13.78 -23.75
CA ASN A 210 2.93 14.12 -22.33
C ASN A 210 2.23 13.15 -21.39
N PHE A 211 1.71 12.01 -21.89
CA PHE A 211 0.93 11.07 -21.09
C PHE A 211 1.67 10.54 -19.85
N TYR A 212 2.98 10.39 -19.96
CA TYR A 212 3.85 9.86 -18.91
C TYR A 212 4.80 10.91 -18.31
N ASP A 213 4.59 12.21 -18.51
CA ASP A 213 5.49 13.28 -18.02
C ASP A 213 5.67 13.22 -16.49
N TYR A 214 4.63 12.85 -15.74
CA TYR A 214 4.69 12.69 -14.29
C TYR A 214 5.74 11.67 -13.81
N ARG A 215 6.22 10.77 -14.69
CA ARG A 215 7.24 9.79 -14.33
C ARG A 215 8.60 10.41 -14.01
N ALA A 216 8.87 11.63 -14.50
CA ALA A 216 10.10 12.35 -14.20
C ALA A 216 10.23 12.74 -12.71
N ASP A 217 9.10 12.86 -12.01
CA ASP A 217 9.04 13.32 -10.63
C ASP A 217 8.93 12.17 -9.62
N ILE A 218 9.05 10.90 -10.06
CA ILE A 218 8.93 9.74 -9.18
C ILE A 218 10.21 9.58 -8.34
N ASP A 219 10.08 9.65 -7.03
CA ASP A 219 11.11 9.20 -6.11
C ASP A 219 10.86 7.73 -5.72
N TYR A 220 11.71 6.82 -6.24
CA TYR A 220 11.64 5.40 -5.96
C TYR A 220 12.23 5.01 -4.59
N ASN A 221 12.80 5.97 -3.86
CA ASN A 221 13.55 5.73 -2.63
C ASN A 221 13.04 6.54 -1.45
N ASP A 222 11.80 7.01 -1.52
CA ASP A 222 11.19 7.85 -0.51
C ASP A 222 10.94 7.08 0.78
N ASP A 223 11.81 7.29 1.76
CA ASP A 223 11.76 6.59 3.05
C ASP A 223 10.50 6.94 3.88
N VAL A 224 9.91 8.11 3.68
CA VAL A 224 8.64 8.50 4.32
C VAL A 224 7.47 7.69 3.80
N LEU A 225 7.54 7.24 2.54
CA LEU A 225 6.45 6.55 1.85
C LEU A 225 6.66 5.02 1.78
N LYS A 226 7.71 4.49 2.40
CA LYS A 226 8.07 3.06 2.32
C LYS A 226 6.98 2.10 2.81
N ASP A 227 6.08 2.57 3.68
CA ASP A 227 4.93 1.80 4.21
C ASP A 227 3.58 2.40 3.79
N PHE A 228 3.61 3.33 2.83
CA PHE A 228 2.41 4.04 2.39
C PHE A 228 1.70 3.33 1.25
N TYR A 229 0.51 2.80 1.49
CA TYR A 229 -0.26 2.00 0.53
C TYR A 229 -0.47 2.68 -0.83
N PRO A 230 -0.87 3.97 -0.96
CA PRO A 230 -1.05 4.62 -2.26
C PRO A 230 0.22 4.66 -3.11
N TYR A 231 1.40 4.72 -2.47
CA TYR A 231 2.68 4.66 -3.17
C TYR A 231 2.92 3.29 -3.81
N TYR A 232 2.69 2.19 -3.08
CA TYR A 232 2.80 0.85 -3.65
C TYR A 232 1.74 0.56 -4.70
N ASN A 233 0.49 1.02 -4.46
CA ASN A 233 -0.60 0.87 -5.42
C ASN A 233 -0.27 1.53 -6.77
N PHE A 234 0.53 2.58 -6.74
CA PHE A 234 1.10 3.21 -7.93
C PHE A 234 2.32 2.43 -8.48
N LEU A 235 3.28 2.05 -7.64
CA LEU A 235 4.52 1.42 -8.12
C LEU A 235 4.29 0.08 -8.83
N PHE A 236 3.33 -0.73 -8.38
CA PHE A 236 3.03 -2.02 -9.03
C PHE A 236 2.61 -1.88 -10.49
N PRO A 237 1.57 -1.11 -10.86
CA PRO A 237 1.22 -0.90 -12.27
C PRO A 237 2.29 -0.10 -13.03
N HIS A 238 3.04 0.78 -12.37
CA HIS A 238 4.15 1.49 -12.97
C HIS A 238 5.22 0.52 -13.47
N PHE A 239 5.72 -0.37 -12.62
CA PHE A 239 6.69 -1.40 -13.04
C PHE A 239 6.10 -2.40 -14.03
N ASN A 240 4.79 -2.69 -13.98
CA ASN A 240 4.13 -3.46 -15.03
C ASN A 240 4.23 -2.77 -16.39
N ASN A 241 4.06 -1.45 -16.43
CA ASN A 241 4.10 -0.69 -17.66
C ASN A 241 5.53 -0.53 -18.21
N LEU A 242 6.51 -0.28 -17.32
CA LEU A 242 7.92 -0.25 -17.72
C LEU A 242 8.39 -1.62 -18.25
N ALA A 243 8.00 -2.70 -17.59
CA ALA A 243 8.33 -4.05 -18.04
C ALA A 243 7.68 -4.42 -19.38
N LEU A 244 6.53 -3.82 -19.71
CA LEU A 244 5.86 -4.00 -20.98
C LEU A 244 6.70 -3.48 -22.15
N ASP A 245 7.34 -2.32 -22.00
CA ASP A 245 8.21 -1.76 -23.03
C ASP A 245 9.41 -2.68 -23.27
N ARG A 246 10.10 -3.06 -22.20
CA ARG A 246 11.26 -3.98 -22.27
C ARG A 246 10.86 -5.36 -22.82
N TYR A 247 9.66 -5.85 -22.52
CA TYR A 247 9.14 -7.10 -23.07
C TYR A 247 9.05 -7.06 -24.59
N PHE A 248 8.45 -6.02 -25.17
CA PHE A 248 8.33 -5.90 -26.62
C PHE A 248 9.64 -5.57 -27.34
N GLU A 249 10.62 -5.01 -26.65
CA GLU A 249 11.98 -4.86 -27.19
C GLU A 249 12.72 -6.19 -27.29
N LEU A 250 12.54 -7.06 -26.29
CA LEU A 250 13.25 -8.35 -26.20
C LEU A 250 12.56 -9.48 -26.98
N THR A 251 11.23 -9.46 -27.05
CA THR A 251 10.45 -10.44 -27.79
C THR A 251 10.04 -9.87 -29.14
N LYS A 252 9.79 -10.74 -30.10
CA LYS A 252 9.18 -10.35 -31.39
C LYS A 252 7.67 -10.51 -31.37
N ASP A 253 7.09 -10.68 -30.19
CA ASP A 253 5.68 -10.94 -30.03
C ASP A 253 4.84 -9.76 -30.53
N SER A 254 3.71 -10.07 -31.14
CA SER A 254 2.70 -9.09 -31.54
C SER A 254 1.56 -9.00 -30.53
N VAL A 255 1.48 -9.94 -29.62
CA VAL A 255 0.41 -10.05 -28.59
C VAL A 255 1.06 -10.07 -27.22
N PHE A 256 0.59 -9.21 -26.32
CA PHE A 256 1.08 -9.20 -24.95
C PHE A 256 0.64 -10.44 -24.17
N ASP A 257 1.60 -11.11 -23.54
CA ASP A 257 1.36 -12.16 -22.57
C ASP A 257 1.81 -11.74 -21.17
N ARG A 258 0.83 -11.46 -20.30
CA ARG A 258 1.09 -11.10 -18.91
C ARG A 258 1.75 -12.21 -18.08
N ASN A 259 1.60 -13.47 -18.52
CA ASN A 259 2.18 -14.63 -17.84
C ASN A 259 3.56 -14.99 -18.37
N SER A 260 4.05 -14.29 -19.40
CA SER A 260 5.39 -14.52 -19.94
C SER A 260 6.45 -14.39 -18.85
N ILE A 261 7.32 -15.38 -18.76
CA ILE A 261 8.47 -15.33 -17.84
C ILE A 261 9.41 -14.16 -18.18
N VAL A 262 9.61 -13.87 -19.47
CA VAL A 262 10.42 -12.74 -19.92
C VAL A 262 9.87 -11.43 -19.38
N TYR A 263 8.56 -11.19 -19.47
CA TYR A 263 7.91 -10.00 -18.93
C TYR A 263 8.09 -9.88 -17.42
N ASN A 264 7.86 -10.96 -16.67
CA ASN A 264 7.88 -10.92 -15.21
C ASN A 264 9.31 -10.86 -14.65
N MET A 265 10.29 -11.49 -15.28
CA MET A 265 11.71 -11.34 -14.91
C MET A 265 12.19 -9.90 -15.15
N ASN A 266 11.88 -9.30 -16.30
CA ASN A 266 12.23 -7.91 -16.57
C ASN A 266 11.62 -6.94 -15.58
N LYS A 267 10.43 -7.25 -15.03
CA LYS A 267 9.85 -6.48 -13.94
C LYS A 267 10.72 -6.52 -12.68
N LEU A 268 11.19 -7.70 -12.27
CA LEU A 268 12.10 -7.81 -11.12
C LEU A 268 13.44 -7.10 -11.38
N ASP A 269 13.95 -7.18 -12.61
CA ASP A 269 15.19 -6.51 -12.99
C ASP A 269 15.06 -5.00 -12.87
N LEU A 270 13.98 -4.41 -13.41
CA LEU A 270 13.68 -2.98 -13.30
C LEU A 270 13.53 -2.53 -11.84
N MET A 271 12.81 -3.28 -11.02
CA MET A 271 12.69 -2.99 -9.58
C MET A 271 14.06 -2.96 -8.90
N ASN A 272 14.92 -3.94 -9.18
CA ASN A 272 16.26 -4.02 -8.61
C ASN A 272 17.23 -2.94 -9.15
N GLU A 273 17.07 -2.54 -10.41
CA GLU A 273 17.88 -1.48 -11.04
C GLU A 273 17.53 -0.09 -10.50
N MET A 274 16.24 0.22 -10.37
CA MET A 274 15.74 1.58 -10.10
C MET A 274 15.54 1.87 -8.62
N VAL A 275 15.17 0.89 -7.81
CA VAL A 275 14.88 1.05 -6.39
C VAL A 275 16.10 0.72 -5.55
N LYS A 276 16.61 1.71 -4.78
CA LYS A 276 17.78 1.55 -3.90
C LYS A 276 17.41 1.42 -2.43
N ASN A 277 16.24 1.90 -2.03
CA ASN A 277 15.69 1.64 -0.69
C ASN A 277 15.35 0.15 -0.57
N ASP A 278 15.99 -0.55 0.35
CA ASP A 278 15.86 -2.00 0.47
C ASP A 278 14.46 -2.43 0.90
N ASP A 279 13.76 -1.67 1.74
CA ASP A 279 12.40 -2.00 2.19
C ASP A 279 11.43 -1.93 1.02
N ILE A 280 11.46 -0.83 0.26
CA ILE A 280 10.63 -0.64 -0.93
C ILE A 280 10.93 -1.73 -1.97
N LYS A 281 12.20 -1.96 -2.27
CA LYS A 281 12.65 -2.96 -3.23
C LYS A 281 12.17 -4.36 -2.86
N ASN A 282 12.41 -4.79 -1.63
CA ASN A 282 12.05 -6.13 -1.17
C ASN A 282 10.52 -6.33 -1.14
N ASN A 283 9.74 -5.31 -0.78
CA ASN A 283 8.28 -5.35 -0.84
C ASN A 283 7.78 -5.55 -2.28
N LEU A 284 8.33 -4.81 -3.24
CA LEU A 284 7.97 -4.92 -4.66
C LEU A 284 8.34 -6.28 -5.23
N LEU A 285 9.57 -6.75 -4.97
CA LEU A 285 10.06 -8.06 -5.42
C LEU A 285 9.19 -9.20 -4.85
N LYS A 286 8.89 -9.17 -3.54
CA LYS A 286 8.02 -10.17 -2.89
C LYS A 286 6.64 -10.21 -3.52
N TYR A 287 6.01 -9.05 -3.69
CA TYR A 287 4.67 -8.97 -4.28
C TYR A 287 4.62 -9.51 -5.71
N ALA A 288 5.55 -9.08 -6.57
CA ALA A 288 5.60 -9.50 -7.97
C ALA A 288 5.86 -11.01 -8.09
N THR A 289 6.79 -11.54 -7.30
CA THR A 289 7.14 -12.98 -7.30
C THR A 289 5.99 -13.83 -6.76
N ARG A 290 5.39 -13.44 -5.62
CA ARG A 290 4.22 -14.12 -5.07
C ARG A 290 3.09 -14.23 -6.09
N ASN A 291 2.77 -13.13 -6.77
CA ASN A 291 1.70 -13.12 -7.76
C ASN A 291 2.04 -14.04 -8.95
N PHE A 292 3.27 -13.99 -9.46
CA PHE A 292 3.67 -14.87 -10.56
C PHE A 292 3.57 -16.36 -10.18
N LEU A 293 4.16 -16.74 -9.06
CA LEU A 293 4.14 -18.12 -8.58
C LEU A 293 2.71 -18.64 -8.35
N SER A 294 1.82 -17.80 -7.83
CA SER A 294 0.44 -18.20 -7.52
C SER A 294 -0.42 -18.47 -8.74
N TYR A 295 -0.13 -17.87 -9.89
CA TYR A 295 -0.96 -17.97 -11.09
C TYR A 295 -0.29 -18.66 -12.29
N ASN A 296 1.03 -18.95 -12.22
CA ASN A 296 1.75 -19.63 -13.29
C ASN A 296 1.75 -21.16 -13.07
N ASN A 297 1.53 -21.91 -14.17
CA ASN A 297 1.47 -23.36 -14.14
C ASN A 297 2.72 -24.07 -14.72
N SER A 298 3.70 -23.31 -15.23
CA SER A 298 4.95 -23.84 -15.77
C SER A 298 5.97 -24.00 -14.64
N ASP A 299 6.45 -25.21 -14.39
CA ASP A 299 7.48 -25.46 -13.38
C ASP A 299 8.79 -24.76 -13.73
N ALA A 300 9.23 -24.82 -14.98
CA ALA A 300 10.45 -24.17 -15.42
C ALA A 300 10.40 -22.64 -15.24
N ASP A 301 9.24 -22.01 -15.52
CA ASP A 301 9.08 -20.57 -15.35
C ASP A 301 9.03 -20.20 -13.86
N CYS A 302 8.39 -21.03 -13.03
CA CYS A 302 8.37 -20.82 -11.57
C CYS A 302 9.77 -20.97 -10.96
N ASP A 303 10.57 -21.94 -11.44
CA ASP A 303 11.95 -22.13 -11.01
C ASP A 303 12.79 -20.90 -11.39
N ALA A 304 12.71 -20.44 -12.64
CA ALA A 304 13.43 -19.25 -13.11
C ALA A 304 13.03 -17.98 -12.35
N MET A 305 11.73 -17.78 -12.08
CA MET A 305 11.23 -16.63 -11.32
C MET A 305 11.74 -16.66 -9.87
N TYR A 306 11.73 -17.83 -9.24
CA TYR A 306 12.22 -18.02 -7.88
C TYR A 306 13.73 -17.73 -7.80
N GLU A 307 14.55 -18.26 -8.70
CA GLU A 307 15.99 -18.00 -8.77
C GLU A 307 16.27 -16.50 -8.97
N SER A 308 15.55 -15.87 -9.90
CA SER A 308 15.66 -14.44 -10.14
C SER A 308 15.35 -13.61 -8.90
N TYR A 309 14.29 -13.97 -8.15
CA TYR A 309 13.95 -13.33 -6.89
C TYR A 309 15.06 -13.49 -5.84
N GLN A 310 15.53 -14.71 -5.62
CA GLN A 310 16.58 -15.02 -4.64
C GLN A 310 17.89 -14.26 -4.90
N SER A 311 18.20 -14.01 -6.17
CA SER A 311 19.40 -13.24 -6.54
C SER A 311 19.31 -11.74 -6.26
N LYS A 312 18.09 -11.20 -5.98
CA LYS A 312 17.80 -9.77 -5.85
C LYS A 312 17.33 -9.36 -4.44
N SER A 313 16.61 -10.26 -3.76
CA SER A 313 16.09 -9.99 -2.43
C SER A 313 17.20 -9.98 -1.39
N THR A 314 17.16 -8.99 -0.49
CA THR A 314 18.06 -8.86 0.67
C THR A 314 17.33 -9.09 2.01
N ASN A 315 16.00 -9.30 1.99
CA ASN A 315 15.18 -9.50 3.18
C ASN A 315 14.98 -10.99 3.46
N ALA A 316 15.50 -11.45 4.60
CA ALA A 316 15.49 -12.88 4.98
C ALA A 316 14.06 -13.41 5.22
N GLU A 317 13.19 -12.64 5.90
CA GLU A 317 11.80 -13.03 6.19
C GLU A 317 10.99 -13.16 4.90
N HIS A 318 11.11 -12.20 4.00
CA HIS A 318 10.49 -12.27 2.69
C HIS A 318 10.98 -13.47 1.87
N SER A 319 12.28 -13.78 1.96
CA SER A 319 12.87 -14.92 1.26
C SER A 319 12.39 -16.25 1.82
N GLU A 320 12.22 -16.35 3.14
CA GLU A 320 11.62 -17.53 3.78
C GLU A 320 10.17 -17.72 3.34
N TYR A 321 9.37 -16.66 3.34
CA TYR A 321 7.97 -16.69 2.87
C TYR A 321 7.88 -17.15 1.41
N ILE A 322 8.67 -16.55 0.50
CA ILE A 322 8.64 -16.92 -0.93
C ILE A 322 9.14 -18.36 -1.15
N THR A 323 10.15 -18.81 -0.39
CA THR A 323 10.65 -20.19 -0.45
C THR A 323 9.58 -21.18 0.01
N SER A 324 8.87 -20.88 1.09
CA SER A 324 7.77 -21.70 1.59
C SER A 324 6.63 -21.80 0.56
N LEU A 325 6.23 -20.67 -0.03
CA LEU A 325 5.22 -20.61 -1.09
C LEU A 325 5.63 -21.42 -2.32
N TYR A 326 6.86 -21.23 -2.82
CA TYR A 326 7.41 -21.95 -3.96
C TYR A 326 7.40 -23.48 -3.74
N ASN A 327 7.88 -23.93 -2.58
CA ASN A 327 7.89 -25.34 -2.22
C ASN A 327 6.46 -25.91 -2.10
N THR A 328 5.51 -25.14 -1.57
CA THR A 328 4.11 -25.55 -1.46
C THR A 328 3.47 -25.69 -2.84
N ILE A 329 3.70 -24.75 -3.74
CA ILE A 329 3.19 -24.80 -5.12
C ILE A 329 3.76 -26.01 -5.85
N LYS A 330 5.07 -26.30 -5.71
CA LYS A 330 5.69 -27.50 -6.32
C LYS A 330 5.05 -28.79 -5.86
N LYS A 331 4.70 -28.90 -4.57
CA LYS A 331 4.02 -30.09 -4.03
C LYS A 331 2.59 -30.25 -4.58
N LEU A 332 1.91 -29.15 -4.90
CA LEU A 332 0.51 -29.15 -5.39
C LEU A 332 0.39 -29.28 -6.92
N ARG A 333 1.48 -29.46 -7.65
CA ARG A 333 1.46 -29.58 -9.12
C ARG A 333 0.69 -30.81 -9.58
N PRO A 334 0.01 -30.71 -10.75
CA PRO A 334 -0.70 -31.86 -11.32
C PRO A 334 0.21 -33.08 -11.45
N GLY A 335 -0.26 -34.24 -11.01
CA GLY A 335 0.50 -35.49 -11.01
C GLY A 335 1.22 -35.78 -9.70
N ASN A 336 1.41 -34.82 -8.82
CA ASN A 336 1.94 -35.06 -7.48
C ASN A 336 0.86 -35.60 -6.54
N LYS A 337 1.30 -36.37 -5.55
CA LYS A 337 0.41 -36.78 -4.46
C LYS A 337 -0.02 -35.55 -3.66
N PHE A 338 -1.32 -35.45 -3.35
CA PHE A 338 -1.82 -34.39 -2.48
C PHE A 338 -1.13 -34.49 -1.09
N PRO A 339 -0.73 -33.36 -0.48
CA PRO A 339 -0.06 -33.35 0.82
C PRO A 339 -0.93 -33.98 1.92
N ASP A 340 -0.27 -34.69 2.82
CA ASP A 340 -0.91 -35.17 4.07
C ASP A 340 -1.17 -33.96 4.97
N ILE A 341 -2.46 -33.66 5.17
CA ILE A 341 -2.92 -32.52 5.99
C ILE A 341 -3.93 -33.06 7.01
N GLU A 342 -3.64 -32.84 8.28
CA GLU A 342 -4.61 -33.06 9.33
C GLU A 342 -5.67 -31.96 9.30
N VAL A 343 -6.91 -32.36 9.29
CA VAL A 343 -8.07 -31.47 9.32
C VAL A 343 -9.02 -31.89 10.44
N THR A 344 -9.77 -30.96 11.00
CA THR A 344 -10.75 -31.20 12.03
C THR A 344 -12.15 -31.18 11.40
N ASN A 345 -12.94 -32.21 11.62
CA ASN A 345 -14.32 -32.26 11.17
C ASN A 345 -15.25 -31.42 12.08
N TYR A 346 -16.54 -31.33 11.71
CA TYR A 346 -17.54 -30.57 12.48
C TYR A 346 -17.82 -31.14 13.89
N LYS A 347 -17.27 -32.31 14.23
CA LYS A 347 -17.34 -32.93 15.57
C LYS A 347 -16.07 -32.74 16.38
N ASN A 348 -15.12 -31.91 15.88
CA ASN A 348 -13.78 -31.71 16.43
C ASN A 348 -12.91 -33.00 16.44
N GLU A 349 -13.19 -33.96 15.56
CA GLU A 349 -12.34 -35.14 15.39
C GLU A 349 -11.26 -34.82 14.35
N VAL A 350 -10.03 -35.11 14.69
CA VAL A 350 -8.89 -34.95 13.80
C VAL A 350 -8.85 -36.09 12.81
N THR A 351 -8.73 -35.83 11.53
CA THR A 351 -8.58 -36.81 10.46
C THR A 351 -7.61 -36.29 9.40
N ASN A 352 -6.99 -37.24 8.70
CA ASN A 352 -6.16 -36.87 7.53
C ASN A 352 -7.07 -36.69 6.31
N ILE A 353 -6.87 -35.58 5.57
CA ILE A 353 -7.66 -35.25 4.38
C ILE A 353 -7.53 -36.35 3.30
N ASP A 354 -6.38 -37.01 3.22
CA ASP A 354 -6.09 -38.10 2.29
C ASP A 354 -7.06 -39.26 2.44
N ALA A 355 -7.53 -39.56 3.67
CA ALA A 355 -8.51 -40.61 3.95
C ALA A 355 -9.89 -40.34 3.30
N MET A 356 -10.13 -39.10 2.87
CA MET A 356 -11.39 -38.71 2.22
C MET A 356 -11.36 -38.89 0.68
N PHE A 357 -10.17 -39.10 0.08
CA PHE A 357 -9.98 -39.17 -1.36
C PHE A 357 -10.05 -40.57 -1.93
N ASN A 358 -11.23 -41.17 -1.89
CA ASN A 358 -11.50 -42.49 -2.48
C ASN A 358 -12.15 -42.45 -3.87
N LYS A 359 -12.37 -41.26 -4.41
CA LYS A 359 -12.94 -40.97 -5.74
C LYS A 359 -12.53 -39.53 -6.17
N PRO A 360 -12.73 -39.14 -7.44
CA PRO A 360 -12.49 -37.76 -7.87
C PRO A 360 -13.19 -36.78 -6.94
N THR A 361 -12.41 -35.88 -6.33
CA THR A 361 -12.85 -34.97 -5.26
C THR A 361 -12.53 -33.53 -5.62
N VAL A 362 -13.49 -32.65 -5.39
CA VAL A 362 -13.28 -31.18 -5.49
C VAL A 362 -13.24 -30.64 -4.07
N ILE A 363 -12.15 -29.92 -3.74
CA ILE A 363 -12.00 -29.23 -2.46
C ILE A 363 -12.44 -27.78 -2.64
N TYR A 364 -13.36 -27.34 -1.78
CA TYR A 364 -13.81 -25.97 -1.73
C TYR A 364 -13.44 -25.34 -0.39
N PHE A 365 -12.69 -24.21 -0.43
CA PHE A 365 -12.34 -23.46 0.76
C PHE A 365 -13.37 -22.36 1.00
N TRP A 366 -13.89 -22.31 2.21
CA TRP A 366 -14.91 -21.35 2.61
C TRP A 366 -14.58 -20.74 3.98
N SER A 367 -14.94 -19.46 4.17
CA SER A 367 -14.81 -18.76 5.45
C SER A 367 -16.08 -17.99 5.76
N HIS A 368 -16.47 -17.93 7.04
CA HIS A 368 -17.58 -17.11 7.51
C HIS A 368 -17.39 -15.61 7.24
N ALA A 369 -16.15 -15.15 7.19
CA ALA A 369 -15.82 -13.76 6.86
C ALA A 369 -16.14 -13.38 5.40
N ILE A 370 -16.26 -14.38 4.51
CA ILE A 370 -16.52 -14.17 3.07
C ILE A 370 -17.99 -14.53 2.78
N LYS A 371 -18.93 -13.75 3.34
CA LYS A 371 -20.37 -13.98 3.18
C LYS A 371 -20.88 -13.85 1.74
N GLU A 372 -20.19 -13.11 0.88
CA GLU A 372 -20.67 -12.82 -0.47
C GLU A 372 -20.31 -13.90 -1.52
N ILE A 373 -19.24 -14.66 -1.35
CA ILE A 373 -18.83 -15.69 -2.32
C ILE A 373 -19.87 -16.84 -2.37
N GLY A 374 -20.49 -17.17 -1.26
CA GLY A 374 -21.53 -18.22 -1.21
C GLY A 374 -22.81 -17.87 -1.98
N ARG A 375 -23.15 -16.58 -2.15
CA ARG A 375 -24.34 -16.12 -2.90
C ARG A 375 -24.10 -16.07 -4.41
N ALA A 376 -22.89 -15.75 -4.85
CA ALA A 376 -22.56 -15.72 -6.28
C ALA A 376 -22.53 -17.12 -6.89
N SER A 377 -21.94 -18.10 -6.23
CA SER A 377 -21.84 -19.47 -6.75
C SER A 377 -23.19 -20.24 -6.79
N CYS A 378 -24.17 -19.83 -5.98
CA CYS A 378 -25.51 -20.42 -6.01
C CYS A 378 -26.45 -19.82 -7.05
N ARG A 379 -26.16 -18.63 -7.61
CA ARG A 379 -26.99 -17.97 -8.63
C ARG A 379 -26.67 -18.37 -10.08
N GLU A 380 -25.50 -18.93 -10.34
CA GLU A 380 -25.10 -19.36 -11.68
C GLU A 380 -25.50 -20.81 -12.04
N ARG A 381 -26.30 -21.51 -11.20
CA ARG A 381 -26.75 -22.88 -11.43
C ARG A 381 -28.27 -23.04 -11.51
N VAL A 382 -28.95 -22.06 -12.07
CA VAL A 382 -30.35 -22.25 -12.50
C VAL A 382 -30.51 -21.82 -13.93
#